data_9d1944823816cd8bc399544763f50f41
#
_entry.id   9d1944823816cd8bc399544763f50f41
#
_cell.length_a   1.000
_cell.length_b   1.000
_cell.length_c   1.000
_cell.angle_alpha   90.00
_cell.angle_beta   90.00
_cell.angle_gamma   90.00
#
_symmetry.space_group_name_H-M   'P 1'
#
loop_
_entity.id
_entity.type
_entity.pdbx_description
1 polymer ?
#
loop_
_entity_poly.entity_id
_entity_poly.type
_entity_poly.pdbx_seq_one_letter_code
_entity_poly.pdbx_strand_id
1 'polypeptide(L)'
;AGVPTVWLGLLAHLKASGERVDSLQRITVGGAACPLSIMEDMDRYGVETRVGWGMTEMSPLGTVNAAAAASAQYSAQEFAKIRLKGGRPIFGVEMKIVDDAGKELPWDGRAFGSLKVRGPWVCSSYFKLDGSSAHAEDGWFETGDVATIDPDGFMAITDRTKDVIKSGGEWIS
;
A
#
# COMPACT_ATOMS: atom_id res chain seq x y z
N ALA A 1 10.76 0.87 -10.58
CA ALA A 1 9.58 1.34 -9.87
C ALA A 1 8.91 2.46 -10.66
N GLY A 2 7.60 2.60 -10.56
CA GLY A 2 6.86 3.67 -11.22
C GLY A 2 5.38 3.68 -10.83
N VAL A 3 4.70 4.76 -11.22
CA VAL A 3 3.25 4.88 -11.08
C VAL A 3 2.52 4.08 -12.18
N PRO A 4 1.24 3.72 -12.01
CA PRO A 4 0.51 2.91 -12.99
C PRO A 4 0.60 3.42 -14.43
N THR A 5 0.55 4.74 -14.65
CA THR A 5 0.60 5.35 -16.00
C THR A 5 1.88 5.05 -16.76
N VAL A 6 3.03 4.94 -16.07
CA VAL A 6 4.31 4.56 -16.68
C VAL A 6 4.24 3.13 -17.23
N TRP A 7 3.69 2.22 -16.45
CA TRP A 7 3.57 0.82 -16.84
C TRP A 7 2.53 0.59 -17.93
N LEU A 8 1.42 1.33 -17.90
CA LEU A 8 0.45 1.34 -19.00
C LEU A 8 1.09 1.81 -20.31
N GLY A 9 1.94 2.84 -20.27
CA GLY A 9 2.69 3.30 -21.44
C GLY A 9 3.62 2.22 -22.01
N LEU A 10 4.38 1.55 -21.13
CA LEU A 10 5.23 0.43 -21.55
C LEU A 10 4.41 -0.72 -22.15
N LEU A 11 3.34 -1.14 -21.49
CA LEU A 11 2.47 -2.22 -21.98
C LEU A 11 1.82 -1.88 -23.33
N ALA A 12 1.40 -0.62 -23.53
CA ALA A 12 0.87 -0.16 -24.81
C ALA A 12 1.93 -0.24 -25.92
N HIS A 13 3.17 0.18 -25.62
CA HIS A 13 4.28 0.07 -26.57
C HIS A 13 4.59 -1.39 -26.94
N LEU A 14 4.73 -2.28 -25.94
CA LEU A 14 5.02 -3.69 -26.16
C LEU A 14 3.93 -4.38 -26.98
N LYS A 15 2.67 -4.06 -26.72
CA LYS A 15 1.53 -4.59 -27.50
C LYS A 15 1.56 -4.11 -28.96
N ALA A 16 1.95 -2.87 -29.19
CA ALA A 16 1.98 -2.28 -30.54
C ALA A 16 3.21 -2.73 -31.35
N SER A 17 4.38 -2.83 -30.73
CA SER A 17 5.64 -3.19 -31.40
C SER A 17 5.86 -4.71 -31.53
N GLY A 18 5.21 -5.50 -30.68
CA GLY A 18 5.49 -6.93 -30.58
C GLY A 18 6.83 -7.25 -29.88
N GLU A 19 7.48 -6.23 -29.33
CA GLU A 19 8.75 -6.40 -28.64
C GLU A 19 8.58 -7.13 -27.30
N ARG A 20 9.67 -7.71 -26.81
CA ARG A 20 9.74 -8.40 -25.52
C ARG A 20 10.75 -7.72 -24.60
N VAL A 21 10.52 -7.88 -23.31
CA VAL A 21 11.39 -7.34 -22.25
C VAL A 21 11.96 -8.47 -21.41
N ASP A 22 12.66 -9.40 -22.05
CA ASP A 22 13.11 -10.66 -21.44
C ASP A 22 14.08 -10.43 -20.24
N SER A 23 14.74 -9.29 -20.15
CA SER A 23 15.57 -8.92 -19.00
C SER A 23 14.79 -8.33 -17.81
N LEU A 24 13.54 -7.92 -18.03
CA LEU A 24 12.70 -7.34 -16.97
C LEU A 24 12.00 -8.47 -16.21
N GLN A 25 12.46 -8.73 -15.00
CA GLN A 25 11.89 -9.80 -14.15
C GLN A 25 10.83 -9.29 -13.19
N ARG A 26 10.92 -8.02 -12.81
CA ARG A 26 10.09 -7.48 -11.74
C ARG A 26 9.85 -5.98 -11.89
N ILE A 27 8.63 -5.56 -11.58
CA ILE A 27 8.27 -4.14 -11.45
C ILE A 27 7.69 -3.86 -10.08
N THR A 28 7.81 -2.60 -9.64
CA THR A 28 7.11 -2.09 -8.47
C THR A 28 6.19 -0.96 -8.90
N VAL A 29 4.93 -1.07 -8.52
CA VAL A 29 3.89 -0.05 -8.76
C VAL A 29 3.56 0.62 -7.43
N GLY A 30 3.63 1.93 -7.39
CA GLY A 30 3.31 2.72 -6.20
C GLY A 30 2.80 4.11 -6.54
N GLY A 31 2.43 4.89 -5.52
CA GLY A 31 1.91 6.24 -5.67
C GLY A 31 0.42 6.33 -6.07
N ALA A 32 -0.17 5.22 -6.50
CA ALA A 32 -1.61 5.05 -6.74
C ALA A 32 -1.96 3.56 -6.71
N ALA A 33 -3.26 3.25 -6.60
CA ALA A 33 -3.75 1.88 -6.68
C ALA A 33 -3.34 1.22 -8.01
N CYS A 34 -2.80 0.00 -7.95
CA CYS A 34 -2.41 -0.76 -9.13
C CYS A 34 -3.63 -1.49 -9.71
N PRO A 35 -4.08 -1.17 -10.94
CA PRO A 35 -5.12 -1.94 -11.60
C PRO A 35 -4.71 -3.40 -11.81
N LEU A 36 -5.64 -4.33 -11.60
CA LEU A 36 -5.40 -5.77 -11.81
C LEU A 36 -4.93 -6.05 -13.24
N SER A 37 -5.45 -5.31 -14.23
CA SER A 37 -5.08 -5.44 -15.64
C SER A 37 -3.58 -5.22 -15.90
N ILE A 38 -2.93 -4.32 -15.15
CA ILE A 38 -1.46 -4.15 -15.24
C ILE A 38 -0.76 -5.42 -14.78
N MET A 39 -1.20 -6.02 -13.68
CA MET A 39 -0.61 -7.24 -13.13
C MET A 39 -0.76 -8.41 -14.11
N GLU A 40 -1.97 -8.59 -14.65
CA GLU A 40 -2.29 -9.66 -15.61
C GLU A 40 -1.51 -9.49 -16.92
N ASP A 41 -1.39 -8.28 -17.41
CA ASP A 41 -0.62 -8.01 -18.61
C ASP A 41 0.89 -8.24 -18.38
N MET A 42 1.44 -7.82 -17.25
CA MET A 42 2.84 -8.08 -16.91
C MET A 42 3.13 -9.57 -16.72
N ASP A 43 2.19 -10.32 -16.12
CA ASP A 43 2.30 -11.78 -15.98
C ASP A 43 2.45 -12.48 -17.35
N ARG A 44 1.78 -11.98 -18.41
CA ARG A 44 1.92 -12.49 -19.78
C ARG A 44 3.32 -12.30 -20.37
N TYR A 45 4.04 -11.28 -19.90
CA TYR A 45 5.45 -11.04 -20.23
C TYR A 45 6.42 -11.74 -19.28
N GLY A 46 5.92 -12.50 -18.28
CA GLY A 46 6.75 -13.16 -17.26
C GLY A 46 7.31 -12.21 -16.21
N VAL A 47 6.71 -11.02 -16.05
CA VAL A 47 7.18 -9.96 -15.16
C VAL A 47 6.36 -9.94 -13.87
N GLU A 48 7.01 -10.17 -12.73
CA GLU A 48 6.38 -10.07 -11.41
C GLU A 48 6.02 -8.62 -11.09
N THR A 49 4.74 -8.36 -10.78
CA THR A 49 4.29 -7.05 -10.30
C THR A 49 4.19 -7.03 -8.78
N ARG A 50 4.88 -6.09 -8.15
CA ARG A 50 4.77 -5.77 -6.72
C ARG A 50 4.09 -4.44 -6.52
N VAL A 51 3.15 -4.37 -5.58
CA VAL A 51 2.57 -3.10 -5.12
C VAL A 51 3.39 -2.59 -3.95
N GLY A 52 3.70 -1.30 -3.94
CA GLY A 52 4.32 -0.62 -2.83
C GLY A 52 3.45 0.55 -2.36
N TRP A 53 3.29 0.68 -1.06
CA TRP A 53 2.68 1.85 -0.46
C TRP A 53 3.70 2.62 0.36
N GLY A 54 3.55 3.92 0.35
CA GLY A 54 4.36 4.84 1.13
C GLY A 54 4.11 6.28 0.71
N MET A 55 4.87 7.19 1.28
CA MET A 55 4.72 8.62 1.08
C MET A 55 6.06 9.32 1.33
N THR A 56 6.16 10.59 0.99
CA THR A 56 7.39 11.39 1.15
C THR A 56 7.92 11.33 2.58
N GLU A 57 7.01 11.36 3.54
CA GLU A 57 7.29 11.29 4.97
C GLU A 57 7.90 9.95 5.43
N MET A 58 7.90 8.95 4.56
CA MET A 58 8.46 7.61 4.80
C MET A 58 9.68 7.30 3.94
N SER A 59 10.22 8.24 3.19
CA SER A 59 11.48 8.23 2.41
C SER A 59 11.67 7.08 1.39
N PRO A 60 10.76 6.74 0.54
CA PRO A 60 9.31 6.96 0.49
C PRO A 60 8.49 5.74 0.90
N LEU A 61 9.12 4.60 1.28
CA LEU A 61 8.49 3.27 1.28
C LEU A 61 8.09 2.79 2.68
N GLY A 62 6.83 2.39 2.82
CA GLY A 62 6.28 1.82 4.06
C GLY A 62 6.00 0.32 3.95
N THR A 63 5.38 -0.10 2.85
CA THR A 63 5.05 -1.51 2.62
C THR A 63 5.41 -1.96 1.22
N VAL A 64 5.60 -3.28 1.08
CA VAL A 64 5.75 -3.95 -0.23
C VAL A 64 4.92 -5.21 -0.25
N ASN A 65 4.19 -5.41 -1.32
CA ASN A 65 3.50 -6.65 -1.59
C ASN A 65 4.41 -7.60 -2.36
N ALA A 66 5.00 -8.55 -1.64
CA ALA A 66 5.81 -9.64 -2.18
C ALA A 66 5.07 -10.99 -2.09
N ALA A 67 3.73 -11.00 -2.21
CA ALA A 67 2.91 -12.19 -2.08
C ALA A 67 3.29 -13.31 -3.05
N ALA A 68 3.89 -12.99 -4.20
CA ALA A 68 4.36 -13.99 -5.17
C ALA A 68 5.34 -15.01 -4.55
N ALA A 69 6.16 -14.59 -3.58
CA ALA A 69 7.08 -15.48 -2.87
C ALA A 69 6.38 -16.53 -2.01
N ALA A 70 5.11 -16.30 -1.65
CA ALA A 70 4.30 -17.21 -0.83
C ALA A 70 3.04 -17.71 -1.56
N SER A 71 2.99 -17.58 -2.88
CA SER A 71 1.80 -17.90 -3.71
C SER A 71 1.28 -19.32 -3.52
N ALA A 72 2.17 -20.29 -3.25
CA ALA A 72 1.79 -21.68 -3.00
C ALA A 72 0.94 -21.90 -1.73
N GLN A 73 0.86 -20.90 -0.83
CA GLN A 73 0.08 -20.96 0.40
C GLN A 73 -1.37 -20.51 0.21
N TYR A 74 -1.72 -19.95 -0.95
CA TYR A 74 -3.02 -19.36 -1.23
C TYR A 74 -3.71 -20.04 -2.40
N SER A 75 -5.03 -20.13 -2.36
CA SER A 75 -5.82 -20.42 -3.55
C SER A 75 -5.67 -19.30 -4.60
N ALA A 76 -5.99 -19.58 -5.86
CA ALA A 76 -5.90 -18.58 -6.92
C ALA A 76 -6.77 -17.34 -6.64
N GLN A 77 -7.95 -17.53 -6.02
CA GLN A 77 -8.83 -16.42 -5.65
C GLN A 77 -8.27 -15.56 -4.50
N GLU A 78 -7.71 -16.19 -3.48
CA GLU A 78 -7.06 -15.50 -2.36
C GLU A 78 -5.84 -14.75 -2.85
N PHE A 79 -5.00 -15.38 -3.66
CA PHE A 79 -3.82 -14.76 -4.24
C PHE A 79 -4.16 -13.52 -5.08
N ALA A 80 -5.20 -13.59 -5.92
CA ALA A 80 -5.65 -12.45 -6.70
C ALA A 80 -6.06 -11.26 -5.81
N LYS A 81 -6.75 -11.51 -4.68
CA LYS A 81 -7.12 -10.48 -3.71
C LYS A 81 -5.90 -9.92 -2.97
N ILE A 82 -4.98 -10.79 -2.57
CA ILE A 82 -3.77 -10.37 -1.83
C ILE A 82 -2.87 -9.50 -2.70
N ARG A 83 -2.71 -9.82 -3.98
CA ARG A 83 -1.90 -9.04 -4.93
C ARG A 83 -2.30 -7.57 -5.03
N LEU A 84 -3.58 -7.26 -4.81
CA LEU A 84 -4.12 -5.89 -4.87
C LEU A 84 -3.86 -5.07 -3.60
N LYS A 85 -3.47 -5.70 -2.49
CA LYS A 85 -3.20 -5.01 -1.24
C LYS A 85 -1.87 -4.26 -1.30
N GLY A 86 -1.71 -3.25 -0.45
CA GLY A 86 -0.49 -2.45 -0.33
C GLY A 86 0.74 -3.22 0.16
N GLY A 87 0.52 -4.41 0.74
CA GLY A 87 1.60 -5.29 1.18
C GLY A 87 1.85 -5.27 2.68
N ARG A 88 2.96 -5.86 3.06
CA ARG A 88 3.43 -5.94 4.46
C ARG A 88 4.42 -4.81 4.76
N PRO A 89 4.54 -4.37 6.03
CA PRO A 89 5.56 -3.41 6.40
C PRO A 89 6.95 -3.96 6.04
N ILE A 90 7.79 -3.08 5.51
CA ILE A 90 9.20 -3.42 5.27
C ILE A 90 9.97 -3.40 6.58
N PHE A 91 11.12 -4.07 6.61
CA PHE A 91 11.97 -4.11 7.80
C PHE A 91 12.21 -2.71 8.36
N GLY A 92 11.98 -2.51 9.66
CA GLY A 92 12.14 -1.23 10.35
C GLY A 92 10.90 -0.34 10.36
N VAL A 93 9.83 -0.65 9.60
CA VAL A 93 8.56 0.06 9.68
C VAL A 93 7.60 -0.71 10.57
N GLU A 94 7.07 -0.05 11.58
CA GLU A 94 5.95 -0.51 12.38
C GLU A 94 4.68 0.19 11.90
N MET A 95 3.54 -0.50 11.97
CA MET A 95 2.24 0.08 11.64
C MET A 95 1.17 -0.41 12.59
N LYS A 96 0.14 0.41 12.75
CA LYS A 96 -1.11 0.08 13.45
C LYS A 96 -2.27 0.82 12.83
N ILE A 97 -3.47 0.30 13.05
CA ILE A 97 -4.71 1.00 12.76
C ILE A 97 -5.41 1.35 14.06
N VAL A 98 -5.97 2.54 14.15
CA VAL A 98 -6.63 3.04 15.36
C VAL A 98 -8.02 3.57 15.04
N ASP A 99 -8.93 3.46 16.03
CA ASP A 99 -10.25 4.09 15.96
C ASP A 99 -10.19 5.61 16.25
N ASP A 100 -11.33 6.28 16.25
CA ASP A 100 -11.45 7.71 16.52
C ASP A 100 -11.02 8.10 17.95
N ALA A 101 -11.02 7.17 18.89
CA ALA A 101 -10.56 7.37 20.26
C ALA A 101 -9.05 7.10 20.39
N GLY A 102 -8.37 6.72 19.30
CA GLY A 102 -6.95 6.37 19.30
C GLY A 102 -6.66 4.96 19.81
N LYS A 103 -7.69 4.14 20.04
CA LYS A 103 -7.53 2.75 20.45
C LYS A 103 -7.10 1.89 19.28
N GLU A 104 -6.07 1.07 19.48
CA GLU A 104 -5.59 0.13 18.47
C GLU A 104 -6.64 -0.93 18.14
N LEU A 105 -6.79 -1.18 16.83
CA LEU A 105 -7.73 -2.14 16.26
C LEU A 105 -7.00 -3.44 15.87
N PRO A 106 -7.71 -4.58 15.87
CA PRO A 106 -7.12 -5.87 15.53
C PRO A 106 -6.78 -5.97 14.03
N TRP A 107 -5.76 -6.76 13.72
CA TRP A 107 -5.39 -7.16 12.37
C TRP A 107 -6.21 -8.38 11.92
N ASP A 108 -7.51 -8.19 11.70
CA ASP A 108 -8.45 -9.25 11.32
C ASP A 108 -8.92 -9.17 9.86
N GLY A 109 -8.43 -8.17 9.11
CA GLY A 109 -8.82 -7.92 7.73
C GLY A 109 -10.21 -7.30 7.57
N ARG A 110 -10.89 -6.95 8.67
CA ARG A 110 -12.24 -6.38 8.71
C ARG A 110 -12.27 -5.03 9.41
N ALA A 111 -11.65 -4.95 10.59
CA ALA A 111 -11.50 -3.70 11.29
C ALA A 111 -10.70 -2.73 10.43
N PHE A 112 -11.20 -1.51 10.27
CA PHE A 112 -10.55 -0.44 9.53
C PHE A 112 -10.44 0.81 10.42
N GLY A 113 -9.37 1.56 10.25
CA GLY A 113 -9.11 2.74 11.05
C GLY A 113 -7.98 3.58 10.49
N SER A 114 -7.71 4.69 11.15
CA SER A 114 -6.59 5.57 10.78
C SER A 114 -5.27 4.83 10.86
N LEU A 115 -4.54 4.81 9.74
CA LEU A 115 -3.24 4.15 9.65
C LEU A 115 -2.16 5.04 10.26
N LYS A 116 -1.45 4.49 11.24
CA LYS A 116 -0.28 5.11 11.85
C LYS A 116 0.96 4.27 11.60
N VAL A 117 2.08 4.94 11.40
CA VAL A 117 3.38 4.31 11.14
C VAL A 117 4.48 4.94 11.98
N ARG A 118 5.52 4.17 12.26
CA ARG A 118 6.79 4.68 12.79
C ARG A 118 7.96 3.86 12.27
N GLY A 119 9.14 4.46 12.28
CA GLY A 119 10.34 3.78 11.84
C GLY A 119 11.51 4.76 11.70
N PRO A 120 12.75 4.26 11.52
CA PRO A 120 13.95 5.10 11.52
C PRO A 120 14.03 6.10 10.36
N TRP A 121 13.24 5.91 9.29
CA TRP A 121 13.16 6.83 8.15
C TRP A 121 11.79 7.48 7.97
N VAL A 122 10.88 7.29 8.92
CA VAL A 122 9.65 8.09 9.00
C VAL A 122 10.01 9.44 9.58
N CYS A 123 9.57 10.53 8.94
CA CYS A 123 9.90 11.87 9.40
C CYS A 123 9.35 12.13 10.80
N SER A 124 10.12 12.81 11.64
CA SER A 124 9.73 13.16 13.01
C SER A 124 9.03 14.52 13.11
N SER A 125 9.14 15.35 12.07
CA SER A 125 8.50 16.67 12.01
C SER A 125 8.56 17.23 10.59
N TYR A 126 7.74 18.25 10.33
CA TYR A 126 7.87 19.05 9.13
C TYR A 126 8.75 20.28 9.39
N PHE A 127 9.55 20.65 8.38
CA PHE A 127 10.45 21.80 8.49
C PHE A 127 9.66 23.09 8.76
N LYS A 128 10.04 23.83 9.80
CA LYS A 128 9.40 25.09 10.24
C LYS A 128 7.89 24.98 10.54
N LEU A 129 7.40 23.79 10.87
CA LEU A 129 6.01 23.59 11.30
C LEU A 129 6.02 22.98 12.70
N ASP A 130 5.86 23.84 13.70
CA ASP A 130 5.75 23.40 15.09
C ASP A 130 4.35 22.85 15.37
N GLY A 131 4.27 21.71 16.09
CA GLY A 131 3.00 21.16 16.59
C GLY A 131 2.12 20.53 15.50
N SER A 132 2.71 19.90 14.49
CA SER A 132 1.94 19.13 13.50
C SER A 132 1.14 18.00 14.17
N SER A 133 -0.19 18.00 13.96
CA SER A 133 -1.08 16.93 14.46
C SER A 133 -0.73 15.54 13.89
N ALA A 134 -0.04 15.49 12.74
CA ALA A 134 0.40 14.25 12.13
C ALA A 134 1.49 13.53 12.93
N HIS A 135 2.19 14.24 13.82
CA HIS A 135 3.21 13.69 14.72
C HIS A 135 2.70 13.67 16.17
N ALA A 136 1.42 13.26 16.33
CA ALA A 136 0.84 13.06 17.64
C ALA A 136 1.61 11.95 18.37
N GLU A 137 1.58 11.99 19.67
CA GLU A 137 2.04 11.06 20.70
C GLU A 137 2.95 9.89 20.29
N ASP A 138 3.97 9.61 21.05
CA ASP A 138 4.80 8.38 21.05
C ASP A 138 5.59 8.06 19.75
N GLY A 139 5.89 9.07 18.93
CA GLY A 139 6.68 8.86 17.71
C GLY A 139 5.93 8.16 16.58
N TRP A 140 4.61 8.05 16.66
CA TRP A 140 3.77 7.60 15.57
C TRP A 140 3.40 8.75 14.63
N PHE A 141 3.56 8.51 13.34
CA PHE A 141 3.13 9.41 12.28
C PHE A 141 1.75 9.00 11.77
N GLU A 142 0.81 9.94 11.73
CA GLU A 142 -0.52 9.75 11.17
C GLU A 142 -0.50 10.00 9.67
N THR A 143 -0.74 8.95 8.89
CA THR A 143 -0.57 8.99 7.43
C THR A 143 -1.69 9.73 6.71
N GLY A 144 -2.85 9.87 7.35
CA GLY A 144 -4.08 10.37 6.73
C GLY A 144 -4.76 9.33 5.82
N ASP A 145 -4.30 8.10 5.81
CA ASP A 145 -4.96 6.99 5.14
C ASP A 145 -5.78 6.18 6.14
N VAL A 146 -6.88 5.59 5.67
CA VAL A 146 -7.69 4.60 6.38
C VAL A 146 -7.40 3.24 5.79
N ALA A 147 -7.11 2.26 6.64
CA ALA A 147 -6.68 0.95 6.19
C ALA A 147 -7.29 -0.20 7.01
N THR A 148 -7.29 -1.38 6.41
CA THR A 148 -7.40 -2.67 7.09
C THR A 148 -6.04 -3.36 7.08
N ILE A 149 -5.79 -4.22 8.09
CA ILE A 149 -4.62 -5.11 8.09
C ILE A 149 -5.13 -6.51 8.39
N ASP A 150 -4.75 -7.48 7.59
CA ASP A 150 -5.15 -8.87 7.82
C ASP A 150 -4.20 -9.60 8.79
N PRO A 151 -4.57 -10.82 9.26
CA PRO A 151 -3.72 -11.60 10.18
C PRO A 151 -2.34 -11.94 9.62
N ASP A 152 -2.19 -11.97 8.29
CA ASP A 152 -0.91 -12.19 7.61
C ASP A 152 -0.08 -10.90 7.49
N GLY A 153 -0.62 -9.77 7.95
CA GLY A 153 0.03 -8.45 7.94
C GLY A 153 -0.08 -7.70 6.61
N PHE A 154 -0.91 -8.14 5.66
CA PHE A 154 -1.14 -7.38 4.44
C PHE A 154 -2.11 -6.23 4.71
N MET A 155 -1.61 -5.03 4.51
CA MET A 155 -2.37 -3.79 4.60
C MET A 155 -3.11 -3.51 3.29
N ALA A 156 -4.34 -3.04 3.39
CA ALA A 156 -5.12 -2.52 2.27
C ALA A 156 -5.67 -1.14 2.64
N ILE A 157 -5.38 -0.14 1.80
CA ILE A 157 -5.99 1.18 1.91
C ILE A 157 -7.45 1.05 1.49
N THR A 158 -8.35 1.53 2.34
CA THR A 158 -9.80 1.57 2.06
C THR A 158 -10.22 2.95 1.57
N ASP A 159 -9.63 4.02 2.16
CA ASP A 159 -9.91 5.39 1.78
C ASP A 159 -8.88 6.37 2.36
N ARG A 160 -9.09 7.68 2.13
CA ARG A 160 -8.37 8.75 2.82
C ARG A 160 -9.27 9.42 3.86
N THR A 161 -8.69 9.77 5.00
CA THR A 161 -9.44 10.39 6.13
C THR A 161 -10.22 11.64 5.73
N LYS A 162 -9.72 12.40 4.72
CA LYS A 162 -10.41 13.62 4.21
C LYS A 162 -11.53 13.32 3.22
N ASP A 163 -11.56 12.14 2.63
CA ASP A 163 -12.52 11.76 1.58
C ASP A 163 -13.65 10.89 2.15
N VAL A 164 -13.51 10.47 3.42
CA VAL A 164 -14.50 9.66 4.14
C VAL A 164 -15.54 10.54 4.82
N ILE A 165 -16.81 10.30 4.54
CA ILE A 165 -17.93 10.93 5.24
C ILE A 165 -18.31 10.06 6.45
N LYS A 166 -18.30 10.68 7.65
CA LYS A 166 -18.80 10.04 8.86
C LYS A 166 -20.28 10.34 9.03
N SER A 167 -21.13 9.31 9.03
CA SER A 167 -22.54 9.44 9.29
C SER A 167 -23.00 8.41 10.34
N GLY A 168 -23.57 8.87 11.46
CA GLY A 168 -24.13 8.00 12.50
C GLY A 168 -23.13 7.04 13.16
N GLY A 169 -21.82 7.34 13.11
CA GLY A 169 -20.76 6.45 13.64
C GLY A 169 -20.20 5.45 12.62
N GLU A 170 -20.69 5.48 11.38
CA GLU A 170 -20.18 4.68 10.28
C GLU A 170 -19.39 5.54 9.28
N TRP A 171 -18.39 4.93 8.68
CA TRP A 171 -17.58 5.54 7.64
C TRP A 171 -18.17 5.22 6.26
N ILE A 172 -18.44 6.25 5.46
CA ILE A 172 -18.97 6.13 4.10
C ILE A 172 -17.91 6.67 3.15
N SER A 173 -17.39 5.82 2.27
CA SER A 173 -16.47 6.20 1.18
C SER A 173 -17.22 6.59 -0.09
#